data_c90f7f0c2be9bbb1ac6185bdc10a177c
#
_entry.id   c90f7f0c2be9bbb1ac6185bdc10a177c
#
_cell.length_a   1.000
_cell.length_b   1.000
_cell.length_c   1.000
_cell.angle_alpha   90.00
_cell.angle_beta   90.00
_cell.angle_gamma   90.00
#
_symmetry.space_group_name_H-M   'P 1'
#
loop_
_entity.id
_entity.type
_entity.pdbx_description
1 polymer ?
#
loop_
_entity_poly.entity_id
_entity_poly.type
_entity_poly.pdbx_seq_one_letter_code
_entity_poly.pdbx_strand_id
1 'polypeptide(L)'
;LGTSADGVDAAEDRERFDEILNQCGIPRAAGRTVFTTEQALAAAHEVGYPVLVRPSYVLGGQGMEIAYNDRNITEFMRIINQVEQEHPILVDKYLMGREVEVDGVFDGEELLIPGIMEHIERAGVHSGDSISVYPPIHIEDKHKQTILKYTYDLSKALGVVGLVNIQFVIYDDQVYVIEVNPRSSRTIPYISKVTGVPIIDLATRVMLGQKLRDLGYGTGIYREADYYAVKMPVFSFEKLTDVDTGLGPEMKSTGECLGLAESFPQALLKAFKGAGMKAPKKGGRIIITVKDEDKDEMIGIARGFYDMGIELLATSGTCKALNEAGIPARWVARVSEAHPNILDMIASGTVDLVINTPTRGRRHDTDGFKIRRSTVEHSVACITAIDTARAMLTVRTQGR
;
A
#
# COMPACT_ATOMS: atom_id res chain seq x y z
N LEU A 1 -22.62 -19.24 13.54
CA LEU A 1 -21.33 -19.25 14.23
C LEU A 1 -20.51 -18.05 13.77
N GLY A 2 -19.78 -17.44 14.70
CA GLY A 2 -18.96 -16.26 14.40
C GLY A 2 -19.75 -14.97 14.35
N THR A 3 -19.21 -13.94 13.70
CA THR A 3 -19.84 -12.63 13.50
C THR A 3 -21.15 -12.78 12.74
N SER A 4 -22.18 -12.04 13.13
CA SER A 4 -23.49 -12.08 12.47
C SER A 4 -23.44 -11.44 11.07
N ALA A 5 -24.36 -11.81 10.19
CA ALA A 5 -24.50 -11.17 8.89
C ALA A 5 -24.75 -9.66 9.02
N ASP A 6 -25.53 -9.25 10.03
CA ASP A 6 -25.79 -7.83 10.32
C ASP A 6 -24.52 -7.06 10.72
N GLY A 7 -23.62 -7.69 11.51
CA GLY A 7 -22.34 -7.10 11.87
C GLY A 7 -21.38 -6.95 10.67
N VAL A 8 -21.41 -7.91 9.74
CA VAL A 8 -20.66 -7.82 8.48
C VAL A 8 -21.20 -6.70 7.61
N ASP A 9 -22.53 -6.65 7.43
CA ASP A 9 -23.22 -5.63 6.65
C ASP A 9 -22.99 -4.22 7.21
N ALA A 10 -23.02 -4.08 8.55
CA ALA A 10 -22.73 -2.81 9.21
C ALA A 10 -21.30 -2.30 9.01
N ALA A 11 -20.33 -3.20 8.80
CA ALA A 11 -18.96 -2.82 8.50
C ALA A 11 -18.78 -2.43 7.02
N GLU A 12 -19.59 -2.96 6.11
CA GLU A 12 -19.52 -2.70 4.67
C GLU A 12 -20.41 -1.51 4.25
N ASP A 13 -21.54 -1.29 4.93
CA ASP A 13 -22.41 -0.15 4.69
C ASP A 13 -21.79 1.14 5.24
N ARG A 14 -21.60 2.13 4.37
CA ARG A 14 -20.91 3.37 4.73
C ARG A 14 -21.63 4.16 5.84
N GLU A 15 -22.95 4.30 5.73
CA GLU A 15 -23.71 5.14 6.67
C GLU A 15 -23.71 4.50 8.06
N ARG A 16 -23.98 3.20 8.12
CA ARG A 16 -23.92 2.42 9.36
C ARG A 16 -22.53 2.43 9.99
N PHE A 17 -21.50 2.27 9.16
CA PHE A 17 -20.12 2.28 9.63
C PHE A 17 -19.72 3.66 10.17
N ASP A 18 -20.14 4.74 9.49
CA ASP A 18 -19.92 6.11 9.95
C ASP A 18 -20.58 6.38 11.32
N GLU A 19 -21.81 5.90 11.52
CA GLU A 19 -22.50 5.98 12.79
C GLU A 19 -21.73 5.24 13.90
N ILE A 20 -21.21 4.04 13.61
CA ILE A 20 -20.41 3.25 14.55
C ILE A 20 -19.12 3.98 14.92
N LEU A 21 -18.38 4.52 13.94
CA LEU A 21 -17.16 5.29 14.18
C LEU A 21 -17.44 6.50 15.06
N ASN A 22 -18.53 7.24 14.79
CA ASN A 22 -18.95 8.40 15.58
C ASN A 22 -19.31 7.99 17.02
N GLN A 23 -20.05 6.90 17.21
CA GLN A 23 -20.40 6.39 18.54
C GLN A 23 -19.17 5.97 19.35
N CYS A 24 -18.17 5.40 18.68
CA CYS A 24 -16.89 5.02 19.29
C CYS A 24 -15.92 6.20 19.47
N GLY A 25 -16.24 7.39 18.94
CA GLY A 25 -15.34 8.54 18.95
C GLY A 25 -14.08 8.33 18.13
N ILE A 26 -14.16 7.52 17.07
CA ILE A 26 -13.04 7.16 16.20
C ILE A 26 -13.04 8.07 14.96
N PRO A 27 -11.93 8.78 14.68
CA PRO A 27 -11.85 9.66 13.52
C PRO A 27 -11.76 8.90 12.22
N ARG A 28 -12.38 9.43 11.19
CA ARG A 28 -12.22 8.97 9.79
C ARG A 28 -11.88 10.15 8.90
N ALA A 29 -11.40 9.84 7.69
CA ALA A 29 -11.18 10.84 6.67
C ALA A 29 -12.49 11.58 6.34
N ALA A 30 -12.45 12.92 6.30
CA ALA A 30 -13.60 13.72 5.86
C ALA A 30 -13.95 13.36 4.41
N GLY A 31 -15.25 13.26 4.11
CA GLY A 31 -15.67 12.90 2.75
C GLY A 31 -17.15 13.15 2.51
N ARG A 32 -17.53 13.06 1.22
CA ARG A 32 -18.89 13.27 0.74
C ARG A 32 -19.28 12.20 -0.28
N THR A 33 -20.55 11.85 -0.27
CA THR A 33 -21.18 11.07 -1.31
C THR A 33 -21.71 12.02 -2.38
N VAL A 34 -21.40 11.76 -3.65
CA VAL A 34 -21.70 12.64 -4.77
C VAL A 34 -22.24 11.84 -5.96
N PHE A 35 -22.98 12.51 -6.85
CA PHE A 35 -23.59 11.90 -8.03
C PHE A 35 -23.18 12.59 -9.33
N THR A 36 -22.69 13.83 -9.26
CA THR A 36 -22.30 14.61 -10.43
C THR A 36 -20.88 15.15 -10.33
N THR A 37 -20.31 15.55 -11.46
CA THR A 37 -18.98 16.16 -11.51
C THR A 37 -18.92 17.45 -10.69
N GLU A 38 -19.96 18.28 -10.75
CA GLU A 38 -20.05 19.54 -9.99
C GLU A 38 -20.06 19.28 -8.49
N GLN A 39 -20.80 18.26 -8.03
CA GLN A 39 -20.80 17.84 -6.63
C GLN A 39 -19.43 17.30 -6.21
N ALA A 40 -18.76 16.53 -7.08
CA ALA A 40 -17.43 16.01 -6.81
C ALA A 40 -16.37 17.10 -6.66
N LEU A 41 -16.42 18.13 -7.52
CA LEU A 41 -15.54 19.31 -7.42
C LEU A 41 -15.81 20.09 -6.14
N ALA A 42 -17.08 20.33 -5.80
CA ALA A 42 -17.47 21.03 -4.57
C ALA A 42 -16.98 20.26 -3.32
N ALA A 43 -17.18 18.94 -3.29
CA ALA A 43 -16.70 18.07 -2.22
C ALA A 43 -15.18 18.12 -2.08
N ALA A 44 -14.44 18.05 -3.21
CA ALA A 44 -12.98 18.12 -3.21
C ALA A 44 -12.45 19.48 -2.71
N HIS A 45 -13.14 20.57 -3.03
CA HIS A 45 -12.78 21.89 -2.50
C HIS A 45 -13.08 22.01 -0.99
N GLU A 46 -14.17 21.39 -0.53
CA GLU A 46 -14.55 21.41 0.90
C GLU A 46 -13.53 20.65 1.76
N VAL A 47 -13.17 19.40 1.35
CA VAL A 47 -12.24 18.55 2.12
C VAL A 47 -10.78 18.87 1.86
N GLY A 48 -10.48 19.57 0.77
CA GLY A 48 -9.13 19.95 0.33
C GLY A 48 -8.37 18.83 -0.36
N TYR A 49 -7.65 19.18 -1.47
CA TYR A 49 -6.80 18.23 -2.18
C TYR A 49 -5.59 17.75 -1.34
N PRO A 50 -5.05 16.55 -1.61
CA PRO A 50 -5.56 15.52 -2.50
C PRO A 50 -6.79 14.80 -1.95
N VAL A 51 -7.62 14.25 -2.86
CA VAL A 51 -8.80 13.46 -2.50
C VAL A 51 -8.77 12.09 -3.17
N LEU A 52 -9.36 11.09 -2.51
CA LEU A 52 -9.61 9.78 -3.05
C LEU A 52 -11.03 9.74 -3.60
N VAL A 53 -11.16 9.41 -4.88
CA VAL A 53 -12.45 9.27 -5.55
C VAL A 53 -12.70 7.79 -5.83
N ARG A 54 -13.84 7.28 -5.41
CA ARG A 54 -14.19 5.85 -5.55
C ARG A 54 -15.68 5.65 -5.79
N PRO A 55 -16.08 4.73 -6.67
CA PRO A 55 -17.47 4.25 -6.74
C PRO A 55 -17.88 3.56 -5.42
N SER A 56 -19.15 3.66 -5.02
CA SER A 56 -19.61 3.14 -3.72
C SER A 56 -19.67 1.60 -3.64
N TYR A 57 -19.78 0.92 -4.77
CA TYR A 57 -19.91 -0.54 -4.82
C TYR A 57 -18.81 -1.17 -5.68
N VAL A 58 -17.58 -1.19 -5.16
CA VAL A 58 -16.44 -1.83 -5.84
C VAL A 58 -15.70 -2.76 -4.89
N LEU A 59 -15.44 -3.97 -5.37
CA LEU A 59 -14.62 -4.95 -4.69
C LEU A 59 -13.14 -4.73 -5.04
N GLY A 60 -12.25 -4.82 -4.03
CA GLY A 60 -10.80 -4.82 -4.22
C GLY A 60 -10.22 -3.51 -4.79
N GLY A 61 -10.83 -2.36 -4.49
CA GLY A 61 -10.29 -1.05 -4.90
C GLY A 61 -10.42 -0.71 -6.39
N GLN A 62 -11.19 -1.48 -7.14
CA GLN A 62 -11.41 -1.26 -8.58
C GLN A 62 -12.02 0.12 -8.83
N GLY A 63 -11.47 0.89 -9.80
CA GLY A 63 -12.00 2.20 -10.13
C GLY A 63 -11.72 3.30 -9.11
N MET A 64 -10.87 3.08 -8.11
CA MET A 64 -10.41 4.14 -7.18
C MET A 64 -9.26 4.94 -7.79
N GLU A 65 -9.29 6.27 -7.60
CA GLU A 65 -8.25 7.18 -8.09
C GLU A 65 -7.97 8.30 -7.09
N ILE A 66 -6.70 8.71 -6.99
CA ILE A 66 -6.30 9.87 -6.18
C ILE A 66 -6.26 11.10 -7.09
N ALA A 67 -7.08 12.10 -6.77
CA ALA A 67 -7.13 13.36 -7.48
C ALA A 67 -6.44 14.48 -6.68
N TYR A 68 -5.59 15.25 -7.36
CA TYR A 68 -4.80 16.32 -6.75
C TYR A 68 -5.27 17.71 -7.19
N ASN A 69 -6.20 17.79 -8.13
CA ASN A 69 -6.77 19.03 -8.66
C ASN A 69 -8.07 18.74 -9.42
N ASP A 70 -8.78 19.81 -9.79
CA ASP A 70 -10.08 19.79 -10.49
C ASP A 70 -10.04 19.01 -11.81
N ARG A 71 -8.94 19.13 -12.57
CA ARG A 71 -8.78 18.42 -13.84
C ARG A 71 -8.83 16.91 -13.65
N ASN A 72 -8.23 16.41 -12.57
CA ASN A 72 -8.25 14.96 -12.27
C ASN A 72 -9.65 14.48 -11.92
N ILE A 73 -10.38 15.24 -11.10
CA ILE A 73 -11.78 14.94 -10.78
C ILE A 73 -12.61 14.88 -12.07
N THR A 74 -12.52 15.89 -12.90
CA THR A 74 -13.30 15.98 -14.14
C THR A 74 -12.99 14.80 -15.09
N GLU A 75 -11.70 14.46 -15.26
CA GLU A 75 -11.29 13.34 -16.11
C GLU A 75 -11.80 11.99 -15.54
N PHE A 76 -11.67 11.81 -14.25
CA PHE A 76 -12.10 10.59 -13.57
C PHE A 76 -13.62 10.41 -13.59
N MET A 77 -14.37 11.47 -13.28
CA MET A 77 -15.84 11.47 -13.37
C MET A 77 -16.32 11.18 -14.80
N ARG A 78 -15.61 11.67 -15.83
CA ARG A 78 -15.93 11.34 -17.23
C ARG A 78 -15.75 9.86 -17.53
N ILE A 79 -14.71 9.21 -16.95
CA ILE A 79 -14.48 7.77 -17.13
C ILE A 79 -15.56 6.96 -16.44
N ILE A 80 -15.89 7.29 -15.20
CA ILE A 80 -16.96 6.63 -14.45
C ILE A 80 -18.31 6.80 -15.16
N ASN A 81 -18.63 8.01 -15.64
CA ASN A 81 -19.90 8.31 -16.31
C ASN A 81 -20.08 7.60 -17.67
N GLN A 82 -19.03 7.00 -18.23
CA GLN A 82 -19.13 6.16 -19.43
C GLN A 82 -19.57 4.74 -19.15
N VAL A 83 -19.45 4.28 -17.90
CA VAL A 83 -19.94 2.98 -17.44
C VAL A 83 -21.23 3.27 -16.66
N GLU A 84 -22.39 2.86 -17.15
CA GLU A 84 -23.75 3.17 -16.60
C GLU A 84 -23.78 3.44 -15.09
N GLN A 85 -24.31 4.64 -14.71
CA GLN A 85 -24.31 5.09 -13.33
C GLN A 85 -25.68 5.07 -12.68
N GLU A 86 -25.87 4.11 -11.82
CA GLU A 86 -26.91 4.18 -10.77
C GLU A 86 -26.31 4.33 -9.35
N HIS A 87 -25.00 4.35 -9.21
CA HIS A 87 -24.35 4.30 -7.89
C HIS A 87 -23.64 5.59 -7.51
N PRO A 88 -23.72 6.00 -6.24
CA PRO A 88 -23.04 7.17 -5.73
C PRO A 88 -21.52 7.00 -5.77
N ILE A 89 -20.82 8.12 -5.90
CA ILE A 89 -19.36 8.21 -5.86
C ILE A 89 -18.96 8.84 -4.55
N LEU A 90 -17.89 8.36 -3.96
CA LEU A 90 -17.32 8.87 -2.72
C LEU A 90 -16.12 9.73 -3.05
N VAL A 91 -16.08 10.94 -2.46
CA VAL A 91 -14.93 11.85 -2.51
C VAL A 91 -14.46 12.05 -1.08
N ASP A 92 -13.38 11.37 -0.73
CA ASP A 92 -12.83 11.39 0.63
C ASP A 92 -11.48 12.13 0.64
N LYS A 93 -11.14 12.81 1.74
CA LYS A 93 -9.79 13.34 1.95
C LYS A 93 -8.80 12.21 1.86
N TYR A 94 -7.82 12.34 0.96
CA TYR A 94 -6.71 11.39 0.89
C TYR A 94 -5.67 11.72 1.96
N LEU A 95 -5.52 10.82 2.92
CA LEU A 95 -4.54 10.93 4.00
C LEU A 95 -3.24 10.25 3.56
N MET A 96 -2.24 11.03 3.15
CA MET A 96 -0.91 10.53 2.76
C MET A 96 -0.08 10.10 3.98
N GLY A 97 -0.66 9.23 4.78
CA GLY A 97 -0.07 8.74 6.03
C GLY A 97 0.54 7.37 5.89
N ARG A 98 1.06 6.91 7.01
CA ARG A 98 1.60 5.56 7.17
C ARG A 98 0.47 4.59 7.44
N GLU A 99 0.35 3.59 6.59
CA GLU A 99 -0.68 2.56 6.73
C GLU A 99 -0.22 1.45 7.69
N VAL A 100 -1.17 0.99 8.49
CA VAL A 100 -0.97 -0.04 9.51
C VAL A 100 -2.14 -1.02 9.42
N GLU A 101 -1.84 -2.30 9.50
CA GLU A 101 -2.84 -3.37 9.46
C GLU A 101 -2.73 -4.25 10.70
N VAL A 102 -3.88 -4.64 11.25
CA VAL A 102 -3.96 -5.62 12.33
C VAL A 102 -4.97 -6.71 11.99
N ASP A 103 -4.61 -7.92 12.37
CA ASP A 103 -5.54 -9.05 12.46
C ASP A 103 -5.74 -9.37 13.93
N GLY A 104 -6.98 -9.48 14.37
CA GLY A 104 -7.33 -9.78 15.75
C GLY A 104 -8.28 -10.96 15.88
N VAL A 105 -8.33 -11.54 17.07
CA VAL A 105 -9.36 -12.48 17.49
C VAL A 105 -10.14 -11.82 18.63
N PHE A 106 -11.45 -11.74 18.52
CA PHE A 106 -12.34 -11.19 19.52
C PHE A 106 -13.40 -12.22 19.94
N ASP A 107 -13.58 -12.42 21.25
CA ASP A 107 -14.49 -13.44 21.81
C ASP A 107 -15.82 -12.88 22.33
N GLY A 108 -16.11 -11.62 21.95
CA GLY A 108 -17.25 -10.86 22.42
C GLY A 108 -16.98 -10.04 23.70
N GLU A 109 -15.88 -10.32 24.40
CA GLU A 109 -15.47 -9.65 25.64
C GLU A 109 -14.02 -9.17 25.59
N GLU A 110 -13.11 -10.01 25.11
CA GLU A 110 -11.68 -9.77 25.08
C GLU A 110 -11.12 -9.83 23.66
N LEU A 111 -10.03 -9.10 23.41
CA LEU A 111 -9.35 -9.00 22.13
C LEU A 111 -7.91 -9.50 22.26
N LEU A 112 -7.44 -10.28 21.28
CA LEU A 112 -6.03 -10.58 21.08
C LEU A 112 -5.60 -10.06 19.70
N ILE A 113 -4.58 -9.21 19.66
CA ILE A 113 -3.86 -8.79 18.47
C ILE A 113 -2.50 -9.50 18.47
N PRO A 114 -2.26 -10.47 17.59
CA PRO A 114 -0.98 -11.21 17.52
C PRO A 114 0.20 -10.34 17.17
N GLY A 115 -0.02 -9.30 16.37
CA GLY A 115 1.00 -8.33 15.98
C GLY A 115 0.43 -7.22 15.12
N ILE A 116 1.12 -6.08 15.13
CA ILE A 116 0.81 -4.92 14.31
C ILE A 116 1.76 -4.92 13.11
N MET A 117 1.23 -4.79 11.91
CA MET A 117 1.99 -4.75 10.65
C MET A 117 2.02 -3.33 10.12
N GLU A 118 3.22 -2.82 9.83
CA GLU A 118 3.42 -1.52 9.18
C GLU A 118 3.66 -1.71 7.69
N HIS A 119 2.96 -0.94 6.84
CA HIS A 119 3.23 -0.92 5.41
C HIS A 119 4.38 0.02 5.07
N ILE A 120 5.23 -0.41 4.12
CA ILE A 120 6.34 0.41 3.63
C ILE A 120 5.81 1.50 2.69
N GLU A 121 4.90 1.14 1.80
CA GLU A 121 4.20 2.08 0.94
C GLU A 121 3.19 2.87 1.78
N ARG A 122 3.12 4.18 1.53
CA ARG A 122 2.08 5.04 2.13
C ARG A 122 0.68 4.61 1.67
N ALA A 123 -0.34 5.03 2.40
CA ALA A 123 -1.75 4.75 2.08
C ALA A 123 -2.06 5.03 0.60
N GLY A 124 -2.97 4.24 0.02
CA GLY A 124 -3.37 4.30 -1.39
C GLY A 124 -2.81 3.18 -2.26
N VAL A 125 -1.96 2.31 -1.73
CA VAL A 125 -1.61 1.01 -2.33
C VAL A 125 -2.42 -0.07 -1.60
N HIS A 126 -3.02 -1.00 -2.34
CA HIS A 126 -3.79 -2.10 -1.73
C HIS A 126 -2.90 -2.90 -0.75
N SER A 127 -3.43 -3.24 0.43
CA SER A 127 -2.66 -3.92 1.49
C SER A 127 -2.01 -5.24 1.03
N GLY A 128 -2.68 -5.98 0.14
CA GLY A 128 -2.13 -7.18 -0.50
C GLY A 128 -0.89 -6.91 -1.36
N ASP A 129 -0.78 -5.72 -1.93
CA ASP A 129 0.29 -5.30 -2.84
C ASP A 129 1.39 -4.51 -2.11
N SER A 130 1.17 -4.14 -0.85
CA SER A 130 2.15 -3.43 -0.02
C SER A 130 3.16 -4.39 0.62
N ILE A 131 4.38 -3.91 0.78
CA ILE A 131 5.39 -4.55 1.62
C ILE A 131 5.00 -4.30 3.07
N SER A 132 4.83 -5.35 3.87
CA SER A 132 4.47 -5.22 5.29
C SER A 132 5.61 -5.70 6.16
N VAL A 133 5.89 -4.99 7.24
CA VAL A 133 6.92 -5.32 8.22
C VAL A 133 6.32 -5.56 9.60
N TYR A 134 6.84 -6.57 10.27
CA TYR A 134 6.55 -6.93 11.67
C TYR A 134 7.87 -7.25 12.40
N PRO A 135 8.09 -6.77 13.63
CA PRO A 135 7.35 -5.69 14.30
C PRO A 135 7.40 -4.37 13.53
N PRO A 136 6.48 -3.43 13.78
CA PRO A 136 6.49 -2.13 13.13
C PRO A 136 7.75 -1.34 13.51
N ILE A 137 8.29 -0.56 12.56
CA ILE A 137 9.57 0.15 12.73
C ILE A 137 9.42 1.64 13.05
N HIS A 138 8.27 2.24 12.71
CA HIS A 138 8.03 3.67 12.92
C HIS A 138 6.75 3.97 13.70
N ILE A 139 6.11 2.95 14.28
CA ILE A 139 4.85 3.12 15.01
C ILE A 139 5.16 3.30 16.50
N GLU A 140 4.85 4.47 17.03
CA GLU A 140 5.06 4.79 18.43
C GLU A 140 4.06 4.04 19.34
N ASP A 141 4.43 3.80 20.58
CA ASP A 141 3.60 3.06 21.54
C ASP A 141 2.23 3.72 21.77
N LYS A 142 2.15 5.07 21.75
CA LYS A 142 0.86 5.78 21.84
C LYS A 142 -0.10 5.41 20.71
N HIS A 143 0.43 5.21 19.48
CA HIS A 143 -0.37 4.78 18.34
C HIS A 143 -0.76 3.31 18.46
N LYS A 144 0.15 2.43 18.95
CA LYS A 144 -0.17 1.02 19.21
C LYS A 144 -1.32 0.90 20.23
N GLN A 145 -1.30 1.70 21.30
CA GLN A 145 -2.37 1.72 22.27
C GLN A 145 -3.70 2.25 21.70
N THR A 146 -3.63 3.27 20.85
CA THR A 146 -4.80 3.78 20.14
C THR A 146 -5.38 2.74 19.19
N ILE A 147 -4.53 2.04 18.43
CA ILE A 147 -4.92 0.94 17.53
C ILE A 147 -5.59 -0.18 18.32
N LEU A 148 -5.00 -0.60 19.47
CA LEU A 148 -5.61 -1.60 20.33
C LEU A 148 -7.01 -1.19 20.79
N LYS A 149 -7.13 0.05 21.29
CA LYS A 149 -8.41 0.60 21.74
C LYS A 149 -9.45 0.63 20.62
N TYR A 150 -9.11 1.16 19.46
CA TYR A 150 -10.03 1.26 18.33
C TYR A 150 -10.43 -0.13 17.80
N THR A 151 -9.49 -1.07 17.75
CA THR A 151 -9.79 -2.46 17.36
C THR A 151 -10.78 -3.09 18.32
N TYR A 152 -10.60 -2.89 19.63
CA TYR A 152 -11.52 -3.38 20.65
C TYR A 152 -12.92 -2.75 20.53
N ASP A 153 -12.99 -1.42 20.46
CA ASP A 153 -14.25 -0.68 20.42
C ASP A 153 -15.07 -1.05 19.17
N LEU A 154 -14.43 -1.14 18.01
CA LEU A 154 -15.07 -1.53 16.75
C LEU A 154 -15.50 -2.99 16.76
N SER A 155 -14.66 -3.90 17.26
CA SER A 155 -15.02 -5.32 17.38
C SER A 155 -16.25 -5.51 18.25
N LYS A 156 -16.33 -4.76 19.35
CA LYS A 156 -17.48 -4.78 20.26
C LYS A 156 -18.73 -4.18 19.64
N ALA A 157 -18.62 -3.02 18.98
CA ALA A 157 -19.75 -2.32 18.36
C ALA A 157 -20.35 -3.13 17.19
N LEU A 158 -19.51 -3.83 16.41
CA LEU A 158 -19.92 -4.70 15.31
C LEU A 158 -20.37 -6.10 15.75
N GLY A 159 -20.28 -6.41 17.06
CA GLY A 159 -20.61 -7.74 17.56
C GLY A 159 -19.72 -8.86 16.98
N VAL A 160 -18.45 -8.57 16.78
CA VAL A 160 -17.49 -9.55 16.24
C VAL A 160 -17.38 -10.75 17.16
N VAL A 161 -17.35 -11.94 16.59
CA VAL A 161 -16.96 -13.19 17.27
C VAL A 161 -16.04 -13.96 16.33
N GLY A 162 -14.77 -14.09 16.66
CA GLY A 162 -13.75 -14.70 15.83
C GLY A 162 -12.80 -13.65 15.25
N LEU A 163 -12.60 -13.68 13.94
CA LEU A 163 -11.60 -12.86 13.26
C LEU A 163 -12.09 -11.45 12.94
N VAL A 164 -11.19 -10.50 13.08
CA VAL A 164 -11.34 -9.12 12.61
C VAL A 164 -10.03 -8.62 12.01
N ASN A 165 -10.13 -8.00 10.85
CA ASN A 165 -9.01 -7.29 10.22
C ASN A 165 -9.36 -5.81 10.14
N ILE A 166 -8.44 -4.95 10.55
CA ILE A 166 -8.63 -3.50 10.48
C ILE A 166 -7.40 -2.85 9.86
N GLN A 167 -7.65 -1.95 8.91
CA GLN A 167 -6.64 -1.10 8.32
C GLN A 167 -6.76 0.32 8.85
N PHE A 168 -5.63 0.86 9.28
CA PHE A 168 -5.49 2.20 9.82
C PHE A 168 -4.53 3.01 8.98
N VAL A 169 -4.66 4.33 9.05
CA VAL A 169 -3.63 5.27 8.60
C VAL A 169 -3.27 6.22 9.71
N ILE A 170 -1.96 6.39 9.95
CA ILE A 170 -1.43 7.40 10.86
C ILE A 170 -1.04 8.60 10.03
N TYR A 171 -1.75 9.70 10.23
CA TYR A 171 -1.55 10.94 9.52
C TYR A 171 -1.61 12.11 10.50
N ASP A 172 -0.62 13.00 10.45
CA ASP A 172 -0.52 14.15 11.35
C ASP A 172 -0.68 13.77 12.83
N ASP A 173 0.07 12.73 13.23
CA ASP A 173 0.10 12.17 14.59
C ASP A 173 -1.24 11.57 15.10
N GLN A 174 -2.24 11.46 14.24
CA GLN A 174 -3.55 10.88 14.55
C GLN A 174 -3.78 9.56 13.82
N VAL A 175 -4.44 8.60 14.50
CA VAL A 175 -4.82 7.31 13.94
C VAL A 175 -6.23 7.41 13.36
N TYR A 176 -6.39 7.08 12.10
CA TYR A 176 -7.67 7.01 11.38
C TYR A 176 -7.96 5.58 10.96
N VAL A 177 -9.24 5.20 10.92
CA VAL A 177 -9.68 3.91 10.38
C VAL A 177 -9.94 4.07 8.88
N ILE A 178 -9.38 3.16 8.09
CA ILE A 178 -9.63 3.06 6.63
C ILE A 178 -10.81 2.12 6.41
N GLU A 179 -10.70 0.88 6.92
CA GLU A 179 -11.73 -0.15 6.78
C GLU A 179 -11.66 -1.19 7.90
N VAL A 180 -12.79 -1.84 8.14
CA VAL A 180 -12.92 -2.97 9.05
C VAL A 180 -13.51 -4.16 8.30
N ASN A 181 -12.86 -5.30 8.41
CA ASN A 181 -13.28 -6.57 7.83
C ASN A 181 -13.53 -7.57 8.97
N PRO A 182 -14.78 -7.80 9.42
CA PRO A 182 -15.09 -8.76 10.49
C PRO A 182 -15.06 -10.21 9.96
N ARG A 183 -13.96 -10.57 9.36
CA ARG A 183 -13.67 -11.85 8.70
C ARG A 183 -12.17 -12.10 8.61
N SER A 184 -11.78 -13.25 8.07
CA SER A 184 -10.39 -13.57 7.76
C SER A 184 -9.80 -12.61 6.70
N SER A 185 -8.53 -12.29 6.87
CA SER A 185 -7.71 -11.53 5.92
C SER A 185 -6.67 -12.40 5.23
N ARG A 186 -5.98 -11.85 4.24
CA ARG A 186 -4.84 -12.51 3.58
C ARG A 186 -3.57 -12.49 4.41
N THR A 187 -3.43 -11.57 5.34
CA THR A 187 -2.26 -11.42 6.20
C THR A 187 -2.22 -12.43 7.36
N ILE A 188 -3.32 -13.12 7.63
CA ILE A 188 -3.39 -14.12 8.72
C ILE A 188 -2.33 -15.23 8.62
N PRO A 189 -2.08 -15.87 7.45
CA PRO A 189 -1.03 -16.88 7.36
C PRO A 189 0.36 -16.32 7.67
N TYR A 190 0.62 -15.08 7.24
CA TYR A 190 1.86 -14.37 7.52
C TYR A 190 2.00 -14.09 9.01
N ILE A 191 1.07 -13.35 9.62
CA ILE A 191 1.17 -12.92 11.02
C ILE A 191 1.11 -14.11 11.98
N SER A 192 0.32 -15.14 11.70
CA SER A 192 0.28 -16.36 12.47
C SER A 192 1.65 -17.06 12.47
N LYS A 193 2.29 -17.17 11.32
CA LYS A 193 3.60 -17.81 11.18
C LYS A 193 4.70 -17.05 11.91
N VAL A 194 4.73 -15.72 11.80
CA VAL A 194 5.82 -14.90 12.35
C VAL A 194 5.66 -14.64 13.85
N THR A 195 4.47 -14.73 14.41
CA THR A 195 4.23 -14.57 15.85
C THR A 195 4.17 -15.90 16.60
N GLY A 196 3.97 -17.00 15.88
CA GLY A 196 3.71 -18.31 16.46
C GLY A 196 2.32 -18.44 17.11
N VAL A 197 1.44 -17.46 16.92
CA VAL A 197 0.06 -17.49 17.43
C VAL A 197 -0.83 -18.19 16.40
N PRO A 198 -1.47 -19.33 16.74
CA PRO A 198 -2.32 -20.09 15.80
C PRO A 198 -3.70 -19.43 15.64
N ILE A 199 -3.75 -18.28 14.95
CA ILE A 199 -4.91 -17.37 14.89
C ILE A 199 -6.17 -18.08 14.43
N ILE A 200 -6.08 -18.95 13.40
CA ILE A 200 -7.24 -19.68 12.86
C ILE A 200 -7.80 -20.67 13.90
N ASP A 201 -6.93 -21.40 14.61
CA ASP A 201 -7.36 -22.31 15.67
C ASP A 201 -8.06 -21.55 16.81
N LEU A 202 -7.45 -20.44 17.26
CA LEU A 202 -8.02 -19.60 18.31
C LEU A 202 -9.39 -19.03 17.88
N ALA A 203 -9.49 -18.47 16.68
CA ALA A 203 -10.75 -17.94 16.18
C ALA A 203 -11.83 -19.03 16.06
N THR A 204 -11.46 -20.22 15.61
CA THR A 204 -12.40 -21.35 15.51
C THR A 204 -12.92 -21.74 16.90
N ARG A 205 -12.04 -21.84 17.91
CA ARG A 205 -12.43 -22.13 19.29
C ARG A 205 -13.31 -21.05 19.89
N VAL A 206 -13.00 -19.79 19.62
CA VAL A 206 -13.81 -18.65 20.04
C VAL A 206 -15.20 -18.70 19.42
N MET A 207 -15.31 -18.98 18.12
CA MET A 207 -16.61 -19.17 17.45
C MET A 207 -17.41 -20.35 18.01
N LEU A 208 -16.74 -21.33 18.62
CA LEU A 208 -17.37 -22.47 19.31
C LEU A 208 -17.67 -22.17 20.80
N GLY A 209 -17.46 -20.92 21.25
CA GLY A 209 -17.83 -20.45 22.58
C GLY A 209 -16.72 -20.50 23.63
N GLN A 210 -15.48 -20.83 23.28
CA GLN A 210 -14.35 -20.75 24.22
C GLN A 210 -13.93 -19.29 24.38
N LYS A 211 -13.39 -18.93 25.54
CA LYS A 211 -12.91 -17.58 25.83
C LYS A 211 -11.39 -17.46 25.66
N LEU A 212 -10.92 -16.32 25.15
CA LEU A 212 -9.49 -16.08 24.89
C LEU A 212 -8.63 -16.27 26.14
N ARG A 213 -9.11 -15.87 27.32
CA ARG A 213 -8.43 -16.04 28.61
C ARG A 213 -8.09 -17.50 28.94
N ASP A 214 -8.84 -18.46 28.37
CA ASP A 214 -8.68 -19.90 28.63
C ASP A 214 -7.78 -20.57 27.58
N LEU A 215 -7.35 -19.85 26.53
CA LEU A 215 -6.62 -20.39 25.40
C LEU A 215 -5.08 -20.24 25.51
N GLY A 216 -4.58 -19.56 26.56
CA GLY A 216 -3.15 -19.53 26.90
C GLY A 216 -2.29 -18.51 26.11
N TYR A 217 -2.88 -17.67 25.28
CA TYR A 217 -2.17 -16.62 24.51
C TYR A 217 -2.34 -15.21 25.08
N GLY A 218 -3.16 -15.06 26.13
CA GLY A 218 -3.48 -13.76 26.74
C GLY A 218 -4.42 -12.93 25.90
N THR A 219 -4.49 -11.63 26.23
CA THR A 219 -5.33 -10.62 25.58
C THR A 219 -4.53 -9.34 25.34
N GLY A 220 -5.05 -8.43 24.53
CA GLY A 220 -4.34 -7.22 24.12
C GLY A 220 -3.36 -7.47 22.97
N ILE A 221 -2.28 -6.71 22.91
CA ILE A 221 -1.22 -6.89 21.93
C ILE A 221 -0.27 -7.99 22.45
N TYR A 222 -0.10 -9.05 21.65
CA TYR A 222 0.85 -10.13 21.96
C TYR A 222 2.28 -9.60 21.92
N ARG A 223 3.18 -10.25 22.66
CA ARG A 223 4.61 -9.86 22.70
C ARG A 223 5.22 -9.82 21.30
N GLU A 224 5.95 -8.77 20.99
CA GLU A 224 6.68 -8.65 19.73
C GLU A 224 7.85 -9.65 19.67
N ALA A 225 8.18 -10.09 18.46
CA ALA A 225 9.33 -10.98 18.23
C ALA A 225 10.65 -10.19 18.31
N ASP A 226 11.74 -10.88 18.63
CA ASP A 226 13.11 -10.34 18.67
C ASP A 226 13.77 -10.30 17.27
N TYR A 227 13.00 -10.46 16.22
CA TYR A 227 13.43 -10.43 14.82
C TYR A 227 12.42 -9.69 13.94
N TYR A 228 12.87 -9.30 12.76
CA TYR A 228 12.01 -8.67 11.76
C TYR A 228 11.54 -9.68 10.73
N ALA A 229 10.27 -9.57 10.39
CA ALA A 229 9.63 -10.31 9.31
C ALA A 229 9.09 -9.31 8.28
N VAL A 230 9.40 -9.54 7.02
CA VAL A 230 8.93 -8.71 5.90
C VAL A 230 8.14 -9.57 4.95
N LYS A 231 6.85 -9.25 4.78
CA LYS A 231 6.00 -9.79 3.72
C LYS A 231 6.26 -8.97 2.46
N MET A 232 6.58 -9.64 1.37
CA MET A 232 6.76 -9.05 0.05
C MET A 232 5.73 -9.62 -0.91
N PRO A 233 4.90 -8.80 -1.58
CA PRO A 233 3.97 -9.28 -2.59
C PRO A 233 4.72 -9.84 -3.80
N VAL A 234 4.13 -10.85 -4.44
CA VAL A 234 4.62 -11.44 -5.69
C VAL A 234 3.57 -11.24 -6.77
N PHE A 235 4.01 -10.80 -7.94
CA PHE A 235 3.15 -10.48 -9.07
C PHE A 235 3.45 -11.41 -10.25
N SER A 236 2.42 -11.85 -10.97
CA SER A 236 2.53 -12.68 -12.18
C SER A 236 2.29 -11.84 -13.45
N PHE A 237 2.92 -10.66 -13.53
CA PHE A 237 2.70 -9.72 -14.64
C PHE A 237 3.13 -10.28 -16.00
N GLU A 238 4.04 -11.24 -16.04
CA GLU A 238 4.42 -11.94 -17.27
C GLU A 238 3.26 -12.76 -17.88
N LYS A 239 2.27 -13.14 -17.04
CA LYS A 239 1.05 -13.86 -17.48
C LYS A 239 -0.13 -12.92 -17.70
N LEU A 240 -0.08 -11.71 -17.18
CA LEU A 240 -1.13 -10.70 -17.19
C LEU A 240 -0.73 -9.54 -18.11
N THR A 241 -0.87 -9.75 -19.43
CA THR A 241 -0.33 -8.85 -20.47
C THR A 241 -1.02 -7.47 -20.50
N ASP A 242 -2.29 -7.42 -20.13
CA ASP A 242 -3.11 -6.20 -20.20
C ASP A 242 -3.22 -5.44 -18.86
N VAL A 243 -2.50 -5.91 -17.81
CA VAL A 243 -2.50 -5.27 -16.50
C VAL A 243 -1.35 -4.29 -16.37
N ASP A 244 -1.65 -3.05 -15.96
CA ASP A 244 -0.61 -2.07 -15.59
C ASP A 244 0.07 -2.52 -14.28
N THR A 245 1.40 -2.57 -14.28
CA THR A 245 2.19 -2.99 -13.12
C THR A 245 2.33 -1.89 -12.06
N GLY A 246 1.82 -0.68 -12.32
CA GLY A 246 1.79 0.40 -11.33
C GLY A 246 0.96 0.01 -10.10
N LEU A 247 1.53 0.21 -8.89
CA LEU A 247 0.80 -0.01 -7.64
C LEU A 247 -0.28 1.04 -7.45
N GLY A 248 -1.37 0.65 -6.80
CA GLY A 248 -2.51 1.51 -6.51
C GLY A 248 -3.53 0.79 -5.63
N PRO A 249 -4.75 1.35 -5.50
CA PRO A 249 -5.78 0.79 -4.63
C PRO A 249 -6.28 -0.59 -5.05
N GLU A 250 -6.16 -0.95 -6.34
CA GLU A 250 -6.57 -2.25 -6.86
C GLU A 250 -5.50 -3.30 -6.66
N MET A 251 -5.90 -4.45 -6.11
CA MET A 251 -5.01 -5.56 -5.86
C MET A 251 -4.57 -6.28 -7.15
N LYS A 252 -3.26 -6.52 -7.28
CA LYS A 252 -2.63 -7.17 -8.44
C LYS A 252 -1.73 -8.34 -8.08
N SER A 253 -1.34 -8.46 -6.80
CA SER A 253 -0.49 -9.55 -6.33
C SER A 253 -1.20 -10.91 -6.45
N THR A 254 -0.43 -11.93 -6.79
CA THR A 254 -0.90 -13.31 -6.95
C THR A 254 -0.32 -14.26 -5.90
N GLY A 255 0.62 -13.76 -5.10
CA GLY A 255 1.27 -14.50 -4.02
C GLY A 255 2.09 -13.57 -3.15
N GLU A 256 2.80 -14.15 -2.20
CA GLU A 256 3.66 -13.42 -1.28
C GLU A 256 4.86 -14.27 -0.88
N CYS A 257 5.95 -13.63 -0.46
CA CYS A 257 7.09 -14.29 0.16
C CYS A 257 7.48 -13.60 1.46
N LEU A 258 8.24 -14.31 2.27
CA LEU A 258 8.61 -13.90 3.62
C LEU A 258 10.14 -13.79 3.74
N GLY A 259 10.63 -12.62 4.20
CA GLY A 259 12.00 -12.42 4.63
C GLY A 259 12.08 -12.33 6.14
N LEU A 260 12.95 -13.12 6.77
CA LEU A 260 13.18 -13.15 8.22
C LEU A 260 14.65 -12.86 8.52
N ALA A 261 14.93 -11.93 9.45
CA ALA A 261 16.27 -11.64 9.93
C ALA A 261 16.25 -10.88 11.27
N GLU A 262 17.40 -10.78 11.92
CA GLU A 262 17.59 -10.02 13.16
C GLU A 262 17.47 -8.50 12.95
N SER A 263 17.65 -8.01 11.73
CA SER A 263 17.46 -6.59 11.40
C SER A 263 16.52 -6.41 10.22
N PHE A 264 15.78 -5.29 10.22
CA PHE A 264 14.86 -4.94 9.14
C PHE A 264 15.52 -4.92 7.75
N PRO A 265 16.68 -4.27 7.53
CA PRO A 265 17.31 -4.26 6.21
C PRO A 265 17.67 -5.65 5.68
N GLN A 266 18.09 -6.55 6.57
CA GLN A 266 18.39 -7.94 6.18
C GLN A 266 17.12 -8.73 5.86
N ALA A 267 16.05 -8.57 6.65
CA ALA A 267 14.75 -9.19 6.38
C ALA A 267 14.20 -8.69 5.03
N LEU A 268 14.26 -7.39 4.79
CA LEU A 268 13.83 -6.77 3.53
C LEU A 268 14.66 -7.27 2.33
N LEU A 269 15.98 -7.40 2.48
CA LEU A 269 16.84 -7.96 1.42
C LEU A 269 16.44 -9.40 1.07
N LYS A 270 16.13 -10.21 2.08
CA LYS A 270 15.67 -11.60 1.86
C LYS A 270 14.30 -11.60 1.15
N ALA A 271 13.40 -10.70 1.54
CA ALA A 271 12.09 -10.56 0.93
C ALA A 271 12.20 -10.15 -0.55
N PHE A 272 13.00 -9.13 -0.89
CA PHE A 272 13.28 -8.75 -2.28
C PHE A 272 13.82 -9.93 -3.10
N LYS A 273 14.81 -10.67 -2.55
CA LYS A 273 15.36 -11.85 -3.23
C LYS A 273 14.30 -12.95 -3.43
N GLY A 274 13.46 -13.19 -2.42
CA GLY A 274 12.37 -14.17 -2.48
C GLY A 274 11.34 -13.83 -3.56
N ALA A 275 11.06 -12.54 -3.77
CA ALA A 275 10.19 -12.04 -4.84
C ALA A 275 10.89 -11.94 -6.22
N GLY A 276 12.14 -12.41 -6.36
CA GLY A 276 12.90 -12.33 -7.61
C GLY A 276 13.46 -10.93 -7.92
N MET A 277 13.28 -9.96 -7.04
CA MET A 277 13.75 -8.59 -7.26
C MET A 277 15.23 -8.46 -6.86
N LYS A 278 16.06 -8.05 -7.81
CA LYS A 278 17.49 -7.85 -7.61
C LYS A 278 17.78 -6.39 -7.28
N ALA A 279 18.51 -6.16 -6.20
CA ALA A 279 19.03 -4.83 -5.91
C ALA A 279 20.22 -4.51 -6.84
N PRO A 280 20.34 -3.27 -7.37
CA PRO A 280 21.43 -2.88 -8.26
C PRO A 280 22.78 -2.96 -7.56
N LYS A 281 23.84 -3.31 -8.28
CA LYS A 281 25.21 -3.44 -7.75
C LYS A 281 26.00 -2.16 -8.03
N LYS A 282 27.12 -1.96 -7.33
CA LYS A 282 28.11 -0.92 -7.66
C LYS A 282 28.54 -1.08 -9.13
N GLY A 283 28.53 0.01 -9.88
CA GLY A 283 28.78 0.03 -11.33
C GLY A 283 27.54 -0.40 -12.17
N GLY A 284 26.42 -0.75 -11.53
CA GLY A 284 25.16 -1.00 -12.20
C GLY A 284 24.46 0.27 -12.66
N ARG A 285 23.33 0.13 -13.34
CA ARG A 285 22.56 1.24 -13.93
C ARG A 285 21.12 1.23 -13.47
N ILE A 286 20.62 2.40 -13.11
CA ILE A 286 19.21 2.63 -12.78
C ILE A 286 18.64 3.66 -13.76
N ILE A 287 17.47 3.36 -14.32
CA ILE A 287 16.67 4.36 -15.01
C ILE A 287 15.65 4.94 -14.02
N ILE A 288 15.60 6.27 -13.92
CA ILE A 288 14.66 7.01 -13.08
C ILE A 288 13.77 7.87 -13.97
N THR A 289 12.46 7.60 -13.92
CA THR A 289 11.45 8.38 -14.61
C THR A 289 10.21 8.49 -13.75
N VAL A 290 10.11 9.58 -13.01
CA VAL A 290 9.07 9.80 -12.01
C VAL A 290 8.17 10.97 -12.39
N LYS A 291 6.93 10.94 -11.89
CA LYS A 291 5.99 12.08 -12.02
C LYS A 291 6.53 13.31 -11.28
N ASP A 292 5.99 14.47 -11.61
CA ASP A 292 6.51 15.75 -11.10
C ASP A 292 6.41 15.86 -9.57
N GLU A 293 5.33 15.33 -9.00
CA GLU A 293 5.07 15.37 -7.57
C GLU A 293 6.08 14.52 -6.75
N ASP A 294 6.72 13.53 -7.36
CA ASP A 294 7.67 12.64 -6.68
C ASP A 294 9.14 13.08 -6.84
N LYS A 295 9.42 14.13 -7.63
CA LYS A 295 10.80 14.53 -7.95
C LYS A 295 11.59 14.96 -6.72
N ASP A 296 10.99 15.73 -5.83
CA ASP A 296 11.65 16.25 -4.64
C ASP A 296 12.09 15.12 -3.71
N GLU A 297 11.23 14.13 -3.47
CA GLU A 297 11.57 12.96 -2.69
C GLU A 297 12.61 12.07 -3.42
N MET A 298 12.51 11.95 -4.74
CA MET A 298 13.42 11.15 -5.55
C MET A 298 14.85 11.71 -5.54
N ILE A 299 15.06 13.01 -5.41
CA ILE A 299 16.39 13.63 -5.32
C ILE A 299 17.21 12.98 -4.19
N GLY A 300 16.65 12.86 -2.98
CA GLY A 300 17.33 12.23 -1.85
C GLY A 300 17.64 10.74 -2.10
N ILE A 301 16.71 10.01 -2.71
CA ILE A 301 16.88 8.59 -3.03
C ILE A 301 17.95 8.40 -4.12
N ALA A 302 17.90 9.21 -5.17
CA ALA A 302 18.86 9.18 -6.27
C ALA A 302 20.27 9.52 -5.80
N ARG A 303 20.44 10.48 -4.85
CA ARG A 303 21.71 10.77 -4.20
C ARG A 303 22.30 9.52 -3.56
N GLY A 304 21.51 8.80 -2.79
CA GLY A 304 21.95 7.58 -2.14
C GLY A 304 22.41 6.50 -3.13
N PHE A 305 21.71 6.30 -4.23
CA PHE A 305 22.13 5.37 -5.28
C PHE A 305 23.42 5.84 -5.98
N TYR A 306 23.52 7.12 -6.29
CA TYR A 306 24.73 7.71 -6.87
C TYR A 306 25.95 7.53 -5.97
N ASP A 307 25.84 7.80 -4.68
CA ASP A 307 26.91 7.66 -3.68
C ASP A 307 27.37 6.21 -3.52
N MET A 308 26.51 5.24 -3.85
CA MET A 308 26.88 3.82 -3.94
C MET A 308 27.62 3.45 -5.24
N GLY A 309 27.87 4.41 -6.11
CA GLY A 309 28.57 4.19 -7.38
C GLY A 309 27.69 3.56 -8.46
N ILE A 310 26.40 3.86 -8.46
CA ILE A 310 25.43 3.42 -9.47
C ILE A 310 25.27 4.54 -10.52
N GLU A 311 25.32 4.19 -11.80
CA GLU A 311 25.07 5.12 -12.91
C GLU A 311 23.55 5.42 -12.98
N LEU A 312 23.21 6.70 -12.97
CA LEU A 312 21.82 7.16 -13.05
C LEU A 312 21.50 7.62 -14.47
N LEU A 313 20.43 7.06 -15.03
CA LEU A 313 19.84 7.43 -16.31
C LEU A 313 18.46 8.01 -16.04
N ALA A 314 18.06 9.06 -16.72
CA ALA A 314 16.75 9.66 -16.50
C ALA A 314 16.17 10.31 -17.77
N THR A 315 14.84 10.37 -17.88
CA THR A 315 14.15 11.13 -18.92
C THR A 315 14.18 12.62 -18.61
N SER A 316 14.00 13.46 -19.64
CA SER A 316 14.29 14.91 -19.64
C SER A 316 13.93 15.67 -18.38
N GLY A 317 12.68 15.58 -17.89
CA GLY A 317 12.25 16.31 -16.69
C GLY A 317 12.92 15.84 -15.40
N THR A 318 13.04 14.51 -15.22
CA THR A 318 13.72 13.91 -14.06
C THR A 318 15.23 14.15 -14.13
N CYS A 319 15.85 14.02 -15.32
CA CYS A 319 17.27 14.28 -15.55
C CYS A 319 17.64 15.71 -15.18
N LYS A 320 16.82 16.68 -15.62
CA LYS A 320 16.99 18.09 -15.28
C LYS A 320 16.96 18.30 -13.77
N ALA A 321 15.94 17.80 -13.08
CA ALA A 321 15.80 17.95 -11.63
C ALA A 321 17.00 17.36 -10.85
N LEU A 322 17.47 16.16 -11.24
CA LEU A 322 18.62 15.53 -10.60
C LEU A 322 19.90 16.33 -10.81
N ASN A 323 20.19 16.78 -12.04
CA ASN A 323 21.39 17.55 -12.34
C ASN A 323 21.36 18.94 -11.67
N GLU A 324 20.21 19.62 -11.61
CA GLU A 324 20.04 20.88 -10.88
C GLU A 324 20.29 20.71 -9.37
N ALA A 325 19.96 19.52 -8.82
CA ALA A 325 20.27 19.16 -7.44
C ALA A 325 21.74 18.70 -7.25
N GLY A 326 22.60 18.77 -8.28
CA GLY A 326 23.99 18.35 -8.23
C GLY A 326 24.16 16.84 -8.16
N ILE A 327 23.25 16.06 -8.73
CA ILE A 327 23.35 14.60 -8.85
C ILE A 327 23.54 14.27 -10.33
N PRO A 328 24.74 13.81 -10.74
CA PRO A 328 24.99 13.48 -12.14
C PRO A 328 24.05 12.40 -12.64
N ALA A 329 23.17 12.76 -13.55
CA ALA A 329 22.28 11.84 -14.24
C ALA A 329 22.42 12.03 -15.75
N ARG A 330 22.55 10.92 -16.48
CA ARG A 330 22.65 10.93 -17.93
C ARG A 330 21.27 10.89 -18.54
N TRP A 331 21.03 11.76 -19.51
CA TRP A 331 19.76 11.80 -20.21
C TRP A 331 19.53 10.53 -21.08
N VAL A 332 18.30 10.09 -21.11
CA VAL A 332 17.81 9.00 -21.96
C VAL A 332 16.56 9.51 -22.70
N ALA A 333 16.45 9.20 -24.00
CA ALA A 333 15.32 9.56 -24.83
C ALA A 333 14.03 8.87 -24.36
N ARG A 334 12.88 9.57 -24.48
CA ARG A 334 11.55 9.02 -24.21
C ARG A 334 11.16 7.99 -25.26
N VAL A 335 10.09 7.23 -24.99
CA VAL A 335 9.54 6.20 -25.90
C VAL A 335 9.18 6.78 -27.26
N SER A 336 8.69 8.01 -27.31
CA SER A 336 8.27 8.72 -28.54
C SER A 336 9.38 9.49 -29.25
N GLU A 337 10.60 9.46 -28.70
CA GLU A 337 11.77 10.17 -29.27
C GLU A 337 12.66 9.22 -30.08
N ALA A 338 13.76 9.74 -30.62
CA ALA A 338 14.68 8.99 -31.46
C ALA A 338 15.38 7.85 -30.71
N HIS A 339 15.72 6.79 -31.45
CA HIS A 339 16.52 5.67 -30.95
C HIS A 339 18.02 6.04 -30.82
N PRO A 340 18.76 5.49 -29.83
CA PRO A 340 18.25 4.58 -28.79
C PRO A 340 17.45 5.33 -27.70
N ASN A 341 16.28 4.81 -27.36
CA ASN A 341 15.41 5.35 -26.32
C ASN A 341 15.36 4.42 -25.08
N ILE A 342 14.51 4.77 -24.13
CA ILE A 342 14.38 4.06 -22.84
C ILE A 342 14.01 2.57 -23.03
N LEU A 343 13.20 2.21 -24.04
CA LEU A 343 12.83 0.81 -24.31
C LEU A 343 14.04 0.03 -24.85
N ASP A 344 14.85 0.65 -25.73
CA ASP A 344 16.08 0.02 -26.23
C ASP A 344 17.07 -0.24 -25.10
N MET A 345 17.19 0.69 -24.15
CA MET A 345 18.03 0.51 -22.97
C MET A 345 17.57 -0.65 -22.07
N ILE A 346 16.27 -0.78 -21.85
CA ILE A 346 15.70 -1.91 -21.10
C ILE A 346 15.96 -3.22 -21.84
N ALA A 347 15.66 -3.27 -23.13
CA ALA A 347 15.85 -4.46 -23.97
C ALA A 347 17.32 -4.90 -24.11
N SER A 348 18.27 -3.97 -24.01
CA SER A 348 19.71 -4.27 -24.08
C SER A 348 20.26 -5.09 -22.91
N GLY A 349 19.47 -5.27 -21.83
CA GLY A 349 19.90 -5.97 -20.60
C GLY A 349 21.01 -5.26 -19.82
N THR A 350 21.26 -3.97 -20.11
CA THR A 350 22.30 -3.16 -19.43
C THR A 350 21.78 -2.37 -18.25
N VAL A 351 20.47 -2.48 -17.93
CA VAL A 351 19.78 -1.78 -16.85
C VAL A 351 19.42 -2.77 -15.74
N ASP A 352 19.79 -2.49 -14.50
CA ASP A 352 19.53 -3.36 -13.36
C ASP A 352 18.17 -3.07 -12.70
N LEU A 353 17.71 -1.83 -12.77
CA LEU A 353 16.48 -1.39 -12.11
C LEU A 353 15.87 -0.21 -12.86
N VAL A 354 14.57 -0.21 -12.97
CA VAL A 354 13.78 0.95 -13.41
C VAL A 354 12.94 1.44 -12.23
N ILE A 355 12.99 2.74 -11.94
CA ILE A 355 12.09 3.41 -11.02
C ILE A 355 11.15 4.28 -11.86
N ASN A 356 9.90 3.86 -11.96
CA ASN A 356 8.88 4.53 -12.76
C ASN A 356 7.61 4.72 -11.95
N THR A 357 7.43 5.91 -11.35
CA THR A 357 6.18 6.22 -10.66
C THR A 357 5.10 6.56 -11.67
N PRO A 358 3.91 5.93 -11.59
CA PRO A 358 2.86 6.14 -12.60
C PRO A 358 2.38 7.59 -12.61
N THR A 359 2.37 8.17 -13.79
CA THR A 359 1.54 9.34 -14.08
C THR A 359 0.11 8.87 -14.30
N ARG A 360 -0.84 9.69 -13.98
CA ARG A 360 -2.27 9.39 -13.85
C ARG A 360 -2.92 8.75 -15.08
N GLY A 361 -4.00 8.01 -14.78
CA GLY A 361 -4.88 7.38 -15.75
C GLY A 361 -4.37 6.00 -16.18
N ARG A 362 -5.24 5.01 -16.20
CA ARG A 362 -4.97 3.62 -16.63
C ARG A 362 -4.94 3.49 -18.17
N ARG A 363 -4.25 4.40 -18.86
CA ARG A 363 -4.19 4.37 -20.31
C ARG A 363 -2.99 3.54 -20.77
N HIS A 364 -3.25 2.48 -21.52
CA HIS A 364 -2.24 1.58 -22.10
C HIS A 364 -1.35 2.26 -23.18
N ASP A 365 -1.72 3.45 -23.64
CA ASP A 365 -0.98 4.21 -24.64
C ASP A 365 0.11 5.13 -24.05
N THR A 366 0.20 5.25 -22.72
CA THR A 366 1.20 6.12 -22.07
C THR A 366 2.61 5.55 -22.13
N ASP A 367 3.61 6.43 -22.18
CA ASP A 367 5.02 6.05 -22.12
C ASP A 367 5.31 5.27 -20.83
N GLY A 368 4.75 5.67 -19.70
CA GLY A 368 4.91 4.98 -18.41
C GLY A 368 4.44 3.52 -18.47
N PHE A 369 3.27 3.26 -19.04
CA PHE A 369 2.77 1.89 -19.23
C PHE A 369 3.72 1.06 -20.10
N LYS A 370 4.16 1.60 -21.25
CA LYS A 370 5.09 0.93 -22.19
C LYS A 370 6.42 0.61 -21.51
N ILE A 371 6.96 1.53 -20.71
CA ILE A 371 8.19 1.35 -19.94
C ILE A 371 8.02 0.20 -18.95
N ARG A 372 6.98 0.26 -18.11
CA ARG A 372 6.70 -0.79 -17.12
C ARG A 372 6.45 -2.16 -17.78
N ARG A 373 5.72 -2.19 -18.88
CA ARG A 373 5.51 -3.42 -19.65
C ARG A 373 6.82 -3.99 -20.20
N SER A 374 7.66 -3.15 -20.78
CA SER A 374 8.97 -3.55 -21.29
C SER A 374 9.87 -4.13 -20.18
N THR A 375 9.80 -3.61 -18.95
CA THR A 375 10.58 -4.18 -17.83
C THR A 375 10.16 -5.62 -17.51
N VAL A 376 8.87 -5.92 -17.58
CA VAL A 376 8.35 -7.29 -17.38
C VAL A 376 8.86 -8.22 -18.50
N GLU A 377 8.73 -7.79 -19.76
CA GLU A 377 9.12 -8.57 -20.93
C GLU A 377 10.61 -8.90 -20.98
N HIS A 378 11.45 -8.02 -20.42
CA HIS A 378 12.91 -8.19 -20.39
C HIS A 378 13.45 -8.61 -19.02
N SER A 379 12.56 -8.98 -18.07
CA SER A 379 12.94 -9.41 -16.71
C SER A 379 13.82 -8.41 -15.95
N VAL A 380 13.59 -7.11 -16.17
CA VAL A 380 14.23 -6.01 -15.43
C VAL A 380 13.36 -5.64 -14.22
N ALA A 381 13.98 -5.50 -13.07
CA ALA A 381 13.25 -5.06 -11.87
C ALA A 381 12.63 -3.66 -12.08
N CYS A 382 11.36 -3.49 -11.69
CA CYS A 382 10.66 -2.22 -11.78
C CYS A 382 10.03 -1.85 -10.44
N ILE A 383 10.31 -0.65 -9.96
CA ILE A 383 9.70 -0.06 -8.75
C ILE A 383 8.78 1.07 -9.19
N THR A 384 7.53 1.02 -8.71
CA THR A 384 6.49 1.97 -9.11
C THR A 384 6.00 2.86 -7.95
N ALA A 385 6.52 2.65 -6.72
CA ALA A 385 6.25 3.47 -5.56
C ALA A 385 7.55 4.09 -5.01
N ILE A 386 7.49 5.37 -4.64
CA ILE A 386 8.65 6.11 -4.12
C ILE A 386 9.17 5.50 -2.80
N ASP A 387 8.24 5.02 -1.96
CA ASP A 387 8.59 4.42 -0.66
C ASP A 387 9.32 3.09 -0.82
N THR A 388 8.92 2.27 -1.81
CA THR A 388 9.63 1.04 -2.19
C THR A 388 11.06 1.35 -2.70
N ALA A 389 11.24 2.45 -3.46
CA ALA A 389 12.56 2.89 -3.91
C ALA A 389 13.45 3.31 -2.74
N ARG A 390 12.88 4.00 -1.75
CA ARG A 390 13.56 4.36 -0.50
C ARG A 390 13.94 3.12 0.31
N ALA A 391 13.04 2.16 0.43
CA ALA A 391 13.28 0.89 1.11
C ALA A 391 14.40 0.08 0.41
N MET A 392 14.45 0.06 -0.93
CA MET A 392 15.52 -0.57 -1.69
C MET A 392 16.89 0.06 -1.40
N LEU A 393 16.96 1.38 -1.21
CA LEU A 393 18.18 2.08 -0.82
C LEU A 393 18.64 1.64 0.58
N THR A 394 17.74 1.51 1.55
CA THR A 394 18.05 1.10 2.94
C THR A 394 18.72 -0.27 3.00
N VAL A 395 18.31 -1.20 2.15
CA VAL A 395 18.90 -2.55 2.07
C VAL A 395 20.40 -2.52 1.75
N ARG A 396 20.86 -1.52 1.00
CA ARG A 396 22.25 -1.43 0.53
C ARG A 396 23.19 -0.71 1.48
N THR A 397 22.70 0.26 2.24
CA THR A 397 23.56 1.06 3.13
C THR A 397 24.09 0.30 4.35
N GLN A 398 23.41 -0.82 4.72
CA GLN A 398 23.79 -1.62 5.90
C GLN A 398 24.44 -2.98 5.57
N GLY A 399 24.64 -3.30 4.32
CA GLY A 399 25.28 -4.54 3.86
C GLY A 399 26.81 -4.47 3.72
N ARG A 400 27.48 -3.60 4.50
CA ARG A 400 28.95 -3.52 4.61
C ARG A 400 29.42 -4.02 5.95
#